data_79629888aefcf643af815ba091f9b567
#
_entry.id   79629888aefcf643af815ba091f9b567
#
_cell.length_a   1.000
_cell.length_b   1.000
_cell.length_c   1.000
_cell.angle_alpha   90.00
_cell.angle_beta   90.00
_cell.angle_gamma   90.00
#
_symmetry.space_group_name_H-M   'P 1'
#
loop_
_entity.id
_entity.type
_entity.pdbx_description
1 polymer ?
#
loop_
_entity_poly.entity_id
_entity_poly.type
_entity_poly.pdbx_seq_one_letter_code
_entity_poly.pdbx_strand_id
1 'polypeptide(L)'
;MNYRLYPKVKSPTYIDDAAAAVAWVFKNIASYGGNPNLIFVAGHSAGGYLTSMLGLDKSYLNTYGIDADAIAGLIPYSGHTITHFTIRSELGLKWDDVRVDHMAPFAHIRKDAPPIILITGDRELELYGRYEENAYFWRMLKSIGHPFVELYELEGYNHGDMAVPAHHILLKTISKISNEITSR
;
A
#
# COMPACT_ATOMS: atom_id res chain seq x y z
N MET A 1 4.97 -11.57 6.62
CA MET A 1 5.60 -10.75 7.67
C MET A 1 4.64 -10.63 8.83
N ASN A 2 5.11 -10.76 10.07
CA ASN A 2 4.33 -10.51 11.27
C ASN A 2 4.72 -9.14 11.83
N TYR A 3 3.75 -8.35 12.28
CA TYR A 3 3.93 -7.06 12.89
C TYR A 3 3.05 -6.94 14.14
N ARG A 4 3.44 -6.08 15.07
CA ARG A 4 2.72 -5.89 16.33
C ARG A 4 1.37 -5.22 16.09
N LEU A 5 0.36 -5.60 16.86
CA LEU A 5 -1.03 -5.22 16.65
C LEU A 5 -1.59 -4.41 17.82
N TYR A 6 -2.50 -3.49 17.53
CA TYR A 6 -3.40 -2.90 18.52
C TYR A 6 -4.26 -4.00 19.19
N PRO A 7 -4.58 -3.91 20.47
CA PRO A 7 -4.25 -2.84 21.42
C PRO A 7 -2.90 -2.98 22.15
N LYS A 8 -2.10 -4.01 21.85
CA LYS A 8 -0.79 -4.21 22.50
C LYS A 8 0.20 -3.09 22.19
N VAL A 9 0.11 -2.55 20.98
CA VAL A 9 0.85 -1.36 20.55
C VAL A 9 -0.11 -0.38 19.89
N LYS A 10 0.33 0.86 19.74
CA LYS A 10 -0.40 1.92 19.05
C LYS A 10 0.37 2.39 17.80
N SER A 11 -0.32 3.17 16.97
CA SER A 11 0.27 3.91 15.87
C SER A 11 1.45 4.79 16.36
N PRO A 12 2.57 4.87 15.62
CA PRO A 12 2.82 4.26 14.30
C PRO A 12 3.51 2.88 14.34
N THR A 13 3.63 2.23 15.49
CA THR A 13 4.46 1.03 15.73
C THR A 13 4.31 -0.06 14.65
N TYR A 14 3.09 -0.33 14.18
CA TYR A 14 2.86 -1.35 13.15
C TYR A 14 3.34 -0.91 11.76
N ILE A 15 3.42 0.40 11.49
CA ILE A 15 4.05 0.93 10.27
C ILE A 15 5.57 0.82 10.39
N ASP A 16 6.13 1.14 11.57
CA ASP A 16 7.56 1.00 11.85
C ASP A 16 8.03 -0.46 11.69
N ASP A 17 7.23 -1.42 12.19
CA ASP A 17 7.53 -2.85 12.03
C ASP A 17 7.52 -3.26 10.54
N ALA A 18 6.58 -2.74 9.76
CA ALA A 18 6.52 -2.98 8.32
C ALA A 18 7.73 -2.34 7.61
N ALA A 19 8.09 -1.12 7.99
CA ALA A 19 9.28 -0.44 7.46
C ALA A 19 10.57 -1.21 7.75
N ALA A 20 10.73 -1.69 8.98
CA ALA A 20 11.87 -2.52 9.38
C ALA A 20 11.98 -3.79 8.51
N ALA A 21 10.86 -4.47 8.24
CA ALA A 21 10.84 -5.68 7.43
C ALA A 21 11.19 -5.38 5.96
N VAL A 22 10.64 -4.33 5.37
CA VAL A 22 10.96 -3.92 3.99
C VAL A 22 12.43 -3.50 3.90
N ALA A 23 12.91 -2.74 4.87
CA ALA A 23 14.32 -2.34 4.92
C ALA A 23 15.26 -3.56 5.02
N TRP A 24 14.88 -4.58 5.80
CA TRP A 24 15.64 -5.82 5.86
C TRP A 24 15.73 -6.49 4.49
N VAL A 25 14.63 -6.53 3.74
CA VAL A 25 14.61 -7.09 2.38
C VAL A 25 15.59 -6.33 1.48
N PHE A 26 15.53 -5.00 1.44
CA PHE A 26 16.46 -4.19 0.65
C PHE A 26 17.92 -4.49 0.96
N LYS A 27 18.25 -4.65 2.25
CA LYS A 27 19.64 -4.87 2.69
C LYS A 27 20.14 -6.28 2.46
N ASN A 28 19.26 -7.27 2.36
CA ASN A 28 19.67 -8.68 2.40
C ASN A 28 19.31 -9.49 1.16
N ILE A 29 18.33 -9.04 0.36
CA ILE A 29 17.76 -9.88 -0.70
C ILE A 29 18.78 -10.36 -1.74
N ALA A 30 19.82 -9.60 -1.99
CA ALA A 30 20.90 -9.98 -2.90
C ALA A 30 21.64 -11.26 -2.43
N SER A 31 21.83 -11.43 -1.12
CA SER A 31 22.46 -12.64 -0.56
C SER A 31 21.57 -13.89 -0.67
N TYR A 32 20.29 -13.71 -0.95
CA TYR A 32 19.33 -14.78 -1.23
C TYR A 32 19.07 -14.98 -2.72
N GLY A 33 19.87 -14.35 -3.59
CA GLY A 33 19.72 -14.47 -5.04
C GLY A 33 18.65 -13.57 -5.66
N GLY A 34 18.02 -12.68 -4.88
CA GLY A 34 17.04 -11.71 -5.37
C GLY A 34 17.71 -10.43 -5.88
N ASN A 35 16.94 -9.65 -6.65
CA ASN A 35 17.38 -8.37 -7.19
C ASN A 35 16.83 -7.21 -6.34
N PRO A 36 17.67 -6.39 -5.68
CA PRO A 36 17.23 -5.28 -4.86
C PRO A 36 16.54 -4.15 -5.66
N ASN A 37 16.70 -4.12 -6.99
CA ASN A 37 15.99 -3.18 -7.86
C ASN A 37 14.58 -3.66 -8.26
N LEU A 38 14.19 -4.87 -7.86
CA LEU A 38 12.91 -5.49 -8.19
C LEU A 38 12.12 -5.85 -6.92
N ILE A 39 12.12 -4.97 -5.93
CA ILE A 39 11.36 -5.16 -4.70
C ILE A 39 9.97 -4.53 -4.88
N PHE A 40 8.95 -5.35 -4.80
CA PHE A 40 7.56 -4.93 -4.78
C PHE A 40 6.99 -5.08 -3.37
N VAL A 41 6.14 -4.14 -2.95
CA VAL A 41 5.45 -4.21 -1.67
C VAL A 41 3.96 -4.39 -1.94
N ALA A 42 3.38 -5.42 -1.37
CA ALA A 42 1.95 -5.73 -1.50
C ALA A 42 1.36 -6.13 -0.16
N GLY A 43 0.08 -5.92 0.00
CA GLY A 43 -0.64 -6.31 1.21
C GLY A 43 -2.14 -6.14 1.06
N HIS A 44 -2.90 -6.94 1.81
CA HIS A 44 -4.35 -6.90 1.82
C HIS A 44 -4.86 -6.17 3.07
N SER A 45 -5.92 -5.39 2.92
CA SER A 45 -6.62 -4.70 4.03
C SER A 45 -5.66 -3.81 4.84
N ALA A 46 -5.40 -4.11 6.11
CA ALA A 46 -4.39 -3.42 6.91
C ALA A 46 -3.00 -3.47 6.27
N GLY A 47 -2.64 -4.60 5.62
CA GLY A 47 -1.41 -4.71 4.83
C GLY A 47 -1.39 -3.79 3.62
N GLY A 48 -2.53 -3.54 2.98
CA GLY A 48 -2.67 -2.57 1.90
C GLY A 48 -2.45 -1.13 2.38
N TYR A 49 -2.98 -0.81 3.55
CA TYR A 49 -2.70 0.46 4.21
C TYR A 49 -1.20 0.63 4.50
N LEU A 50 -0.54 -0.39 5.08
CA LEU A 50 0.89 -0.36 5.34
C LEU A 50 1.71 -0.21 4.05
N THR A 51 1.34 -0.93 2.98
CA THR A 51 1.95 -0.81 1.65
C THR A 51 1.93 0.63 1.16
N SER A 52 0.77 1.29 1.24
CA SER A 52 0.61 2.68 0.80
C SER A 52 1.40 3.65 1.66
N MET A 53 1.37 3.50 3.00
CA MET A 53 2.13 4.37 3.91
C MET A 53 3.63 4.28 3.65
N LEU A 54 4.19 3.07 3.52
CA LEU A 54 5.63 2.87 3.28
C LEU A 54 6.13 3.47 1.97
N GLY A 55 5.30 3.43 0.93
CA GLY A 55 5.69 3.97 -0.37
C GLY A 55 5.48 5.47 -0.51
N LEU A 56 4.53 6.04 0.22
CA LEU A 56 4.13 7.44 0.07
C LEU A 56 4.77 8.36 1.12
N ASP A 57 4.79 7.95 2.38
CA ASP A 57 5.52 8.67 3.42
C ASP A 57 6.96 8.15 3.50
N LYS A 58 7.86 8.88 2.85
CA LYS A 58 9.29 8.53 2.77
C LYS A 58 9.96 8.44 4.13
N SER A 59 9.42 9.08 5.18
CA SER A 59 10.05 9.16 6.50
C SER A 59 10.28 7.79 7.13
N TYR A 60 9.35 6.84 6.93
CA TYR A 60 9.44 5.50 7.51
C TYR A 60 10.67 4.72 7.01
N LEU A 61 10.86 4.62 5.70
CA LEU A 61 12.01 3.91 5.12
C LEU A 61 13.32 4.70 5.24
N ASN A 62 13.24 6.03 5.22
CA ASN A 62 14.40 6.90 5.41
C ASN A 62 15.08 6.69 6.78
N THR A 63 14.32 6.30 7.82
CA THR A 63 14.87 5.90 9.12
C THR A 63 15.91 4.76 9.00
N TYR A 64 15.80 3.93 7.96
CA TYR A 64 16.71 2.83 7.66
C TYR A 64 17.74 3.16 6.56
N GLY A 65 17.78 4.41 6.10
CA GLY A 65 18.62 4.86 4.98
C GLY A 65 18.18 4.35 3.62
N ILE A 66 16.87 4.05 3.45
CA ILE A 66 16.29 3.56 2.21
C ILE A 66 15.35 4.63 1.65
N ASP A 67 15.54 4.98 0.39
CA ASP A 67 14.59 5.82 -0.33
C ASP A 67 13.38 4.98 -0.75
N ALA A 68 12.17 5.40 -0.36
CA ALA A 68 10.94 4.73 -0.76
C ALA A 68 10.75 4.66 -2.28
N ASP A 69 11.36 5.58 -3.03
CA ASP A 69 11.31 5.60 -4.50
C ASP A 69 12.09 4.45 -5.15
N ALA A 70 12.94 3.73 -4.37
CA ALA A 70 13.60 2.51 -4.82
C ALA A 70 12.66 1.29 -4.86
N ILE A 71 11.44 1.39 -4.31
CA ILE A 71 10.43 0.35 -4.44
C ILE A 71 9.99 0.25 -5.91
N ALA A 72 10.06 -0.93 -6.51
CA ALA A 72 9.71 -1.16 -7.90
C ALA A 72 8.19 -1.01 -8.18
N GLY A 73 7.34 -1.26 -7.16
CA GLY A 73 5.91 -1.03 -7.25
C GLY A 73 5.18 -1.34 -5.95
N LEU A 74 4.10 -0.61 -5.72
CA LEU A 74 3.19 -0.72 -4.59
C LEU A 74 1.88 -1.35 -5.06
N ILE A 75 1.46 -2.43 -4.42
CA ILE A 75 0.26 -3.16 -4.83
C ILE A 75 -0.64 -3.38 -3.59
N PRO A 76 -1.32 -2.33 -3.12
CA PRO A 76 -2.26 -2.44 -2.01
C PRO A 76 -3.58 -3.08 -2.48
N TYR A 77 -4.03 -4.12 -1.74
CA TYR A 77 -5.32 -4.76 -1.93
C TYR A 77 -6.28 -4.22 -0.89
N SER A 78 -7.34 -3.56 -1.31
CA SER A 78 -8.38 -3.03 -0.43
C SER A 78 -7.84 -2.34 0.83
N GLY A 79 -6.74 -1.59 0.67
CA GLY A 79 -6.13 -0.81 1.75
C GLY A 79 -6.92 0.46 2.03
N HIS A 80 -6.95 0.93 3.27
CA HIS A 80 -7.39 2.29 3.56
C HIS A 80 -6.46 3.31 2.90
N THR A 81 -7.04 4.32 2.28
CA THR A 81 -6.32 5.51 1.79
C THR A 81 -6.53 6.73 2.69
N ILE A 82 -7.57 6.70 3.51
CA ILE A 82 -7.79 7.61 4.65
C ILE A 82 -7.14 7.05 5.92
N THR A 83 -7.16 7.80 7.03
CA THR A 83 -6.66 7.34 8.32
C THR A 83 -7.33 6.03 8.73
N HIS A 84 -6.53 5.00 8.94
CA HIS A 84 -6.99 3.62 9.19
C HIS A 84 -7.93 3.56 10.40
N PHE A 85 -9.01 2.76 10.34
CA PHE A 85 -10.03 2.69 11.39
C PHE A 85 -9.46 2.29 12.75
N THR A 86 -8.41 1.45 12.82
CA THR A 86 -7.72 1.13 14.07
C THR A 86 -7.15 2.38 14.72
N ILE A 87 -6.53 3.27 13.93
CA ILE A 87 -5.98 4.54 14.44
C ILE A 87 -7.10 5.46 14.89
N ARG A 88 -8.21 5.52 14.15
CA ARG A 88 -9.40 6.26 14.57
C ARG A 88 -9.92 5.74 15.92
N SER A 89 -9.96 4.42 16.11
CA SER A 89 -10.33 3.79 17.39
C SER A 89 -9.34 4.13 18.52
N GLU A 90 -8.04 4.17 18.24
CA GLU A 90 -7.00 4.61 19.20
C GLU A 90 -7.22 6.04 19.69
N LEU A 91 -7.77 6.89 18.81
CA LEU A 91 -8.11 8.28 19.09
C LEU A 91 -9.51 8.45 19.71
N GLY A 92 -10.24 7.36 19.96
CA GLY A 92 -11.61 7.40 20.49
C GLY A 92 -12.66 7.86 19.47
N LEU A 93 -12.33 7.85 18.19
CA LEU A 93 -13.24 8.20 17.11
C LEU A 93 -14.11 6.99 16.72
N LYS A 94 -15.27 7.26 16.13
CA LYS A 94 -16.15 6.22 15.61
C LYS A 94 -15.59 5.65 14.30
N TRP A 95 -16.06 4.48 13.92
CA TRP A 95 -15.63 3.80 12.69
C TRP A 95 -16.00 4.58 11.42
N ASP A 96 -17.08 5.36 11.47
CA ASP A 96 -17.61 6.19 10.38
C ASP A 96 -17.10 7.64 10.39
N ASP A 97 -16.28 8.02 11.37
CA ASP A 97 -15.59 9.32 11.37
C ASP A 97 -14.51 9.34 10.28
N VAL A 98 -14.83 9.93 9.13
CA VAL A 98 -13.86 10.09 8.03
C VAL A 98 -12.78 11.08 8.43
N ARG A 99 -11.53 10.66 8.31
CA ARG A 99 -10.37 11.50 8.67
C ARG A 99 -9.23 11.31 7.67
N VAL A 100 -8.63 12.44 7.30
CA VAL A 100 -7.39 12.48 6.52
C VAL A 100 -6.39 13.33 7.31
N ASP A 101 -5.42 12.69 7.90
CA ASP A 101 -4.32 13.33 8.63
C ASP A 101 -2.98 12.70 8.21
N HIS A 102 -1.89 13.01 8.91
CA HIS A 102 -0.57 12.46 8.60
C HIS A 102 -0.48 10.92 8.65
N MET A 103 -1.48 10.24 9.19
CA MET A 103 -1.61 8.79 9.21
C MET A 103 -2.46 8.25 8.04
N ALA A 104 -2.86 9.11 7.11
CA ALA A 104 -3.60 8.73 5.93
C ALA A 104 -2.66 8.67 4.71
N PRO A 105 -2.60 7.58 3.94
CA PRO A 105 -1.87 7.55 2.68
C PRO A 105 -2.22 8.72 1.77
N PHE A 106 -3.47 9.16 1.80
CA PHE A 106 -3.97 10.28 1.02
C PHE A 106 -3.26 11.61 1.31
N ALA A 107 -2.79 11.84 2.53
CA ALA A 107 -2.06 13.04 2.91
C ALA A 107 -0.64 13.11 2.33
N HIS A 108 -0.14 11.98 1.81
CA HIS A 108 1.22 11.82 1.29
C HIS A 108 1.28 11.59 -0.22
N ILE A 109 0.18 11.89 -0.96
CA ILE A 109 0.20 11.74 -2.41
C ILE A 109 1.28 12.62 -3.03
N ARG A 110 2.06 12.04 -3.92
CA ARG A 110 3.15 12.72 -4.62
C ARG A 110 3.34 12.16 -6.02
N LYS A 111 3.77 13.03 -6.95
CA LYS A 111 3.90 12.70 -8.36
C LYS A 111 5.00 11.66 -8.63
N ASP A 112 6.05 11.69 -7.86
CA ASP A 112 7.27 10.90 -7.99
C ASP A 112 7.27 9.61 -7.15
N ALA A 113 6.11 9.21 -6.60
CA ALA A 113 5.97 7.94 -5.90
C ALA A 113 6.22 6.74 -6.82
N PRO A 114 6.58 5.57 -6.27
CA PRO A 114 6.67 4.33 -7.04
C PRO A 114 5.38 4.01 -7.81
N PRO A 115 5.42 3.19 -8.87
CA PRO A 115 4.20 2.70 -9.53
C PRO A 115 3.18 2.15 -8.51
N ILE A 116 1.91 2.54 -8.64
CA ILE A 116 0.85 2.17 -7.68
C ILE A 116 -0.26 1.43 -8.43
N ILE A 117 -0.57 0.22 -7.96
CA ILE A 117 -1.64 -0.60 -8.49
C ILE A 117 -2.63 -0.91 -7.38
N LEU A 118 -3.73 -0.18 -7.36
CA LEU A 118 -4.82 -0.36 -6.42
C LEU A 118 -5.73 -1.49 -6.90
N ILE A 119 -6.04 -2.43 -6.02
CA ILE A 119 -6.95 -3.53 -6.32
C ILE A 119 -8.00 -3.56 -5.21
N THR A 120 -9.27 -3.50 -5.55
CA THR A 120 -10.39 -3.59 -4.61
C THR A 120 -11.30 -4.75 -4.96
N GLY A 121 -12.12 -5.20 -4.03
CA GLY A 121 -13.29 -6.01 -4.34
C GLY A 121 -14.36 -5.17 -5.04
N ASP A 122 -15.51 -5.80 -5.25
CA ASP A 122 -16.71 -5.18 -5.80
C ASP A 122 -17.21 -4.09 -4.85
N ARG A 123 -17.50 -2.90 -5.38
CA ARG A 123 -17.94 -1.74 -4.59
C ARG A 123 -19.18 -2.00 -3.73
N GLU A 124 -20.07 -2.86 -4.19
CA GLU A 124 -21.30 -3.20 -3.48
C GLU A 124 -21.09 -4.29 -2.41
N LEU A 125 -19.95 -5.02 -2.45
CA LEU A 125 -19.62 -6.12 -1.56
C LEU A 125 -18.46 -5.83 -0.62
N GLU A 126 -17.70 -4.75 -0.88
CA GLU A 126 -16.57 -4.30 -0.07
C GLU A 126 -17.02 -3.70 1.29
N LEU A 127 -16.03 -3.49 2.16
CA LEU A 127 -16.24 -2.69 3.37
C LEU A 127 -16.61 -1.26 3.01
N TYR A 128 -17.46 -0.66 3.80
CA TYR A 128 -18.05 0.66 3.58
C TYR A 128 -17.05 1.72 3.10
N GLY A 129 -17.30 2.26 1.90
CA GLY A 129 -16.49 3.32 1.30
C GLY A 129 -15.10 2.90 0.85
N ARG A 130 -14.73 1.62 0.94
CA ARG A 130 -13.40 1.15 0.60
C ARG A 130 -13.06 1.32 -0.89
N TYR A 131 -13.99 1.01 -1.75
CA TYR A 131 -13.82 1.24 -3.19
C TYR A 131 -13.72 2.75 -3.47
N GLU A 132 -14.63 3.54 -2.92
CA GLU A 132 -14.73 4.98 -3.17
C GLU A 132 -13.47 5.72 -2.71
N GLU A 133 -12.92 5.41 -1.53
CA GLU A 133 -11.67 6.02 -1.06
C GLU A 133 -10.48 5.68 -1.98
N ASN A 134 -10.39 4.44 -2.47
CA ASN A 134 -9.36 4.01 -3.41
C ASN A 134 -9.57 4.64 -4.79
N ALA A 135 -10.80 4.76 -5.28
CA ALA A 135 -11.12 5.39 -6.56
C ALA A 135 -10.81 6.90 -6.54
N TYR A 136 -11.13 7.58 -5.43
CA TYR A 136 -10.79 8.99 -5.26
C TYR A 136 -9.27 9.19 -5.15
N PHE A 137 -8.58 8.34 -4.40
CA PHE A 137 -7.13 8.36 -4.29
C PHE A 137 -6.44 8.16 -5.65
N TRP A 138 -6.87 7.18 -6.45
CA TRP A 138 -6.43 6.97 -7.82
C TRP A 138 -6.64 8.22 -8.68
N ARG A 139 -7.83 8.83 -8.61
CA ARG A 139 -8.16 10.04 -9.38
C ARG A 139 -7.21 11.18 -9.04
N MET A 140 -6.92 11.37 -7.76
CA MET A 140 -6.03 12.45 -7.32
C MET A 140 -4.59 12.22 -7.73
N LEU A 141 -4.07 10.99 -7.64
CA LEU A 141 -2.74 10.64 -8.16
C LEU A 141 -2.63 10.95 -9.66
N LYS A 142 -3.64 10.59 -10.45
CA LYS A 142 -3.69 10.97 -11.87
C LYS A 142 -3.72 12.48 -12.08
N SER A 143 -4.47 13.19 -11.28
CA SER A 143 -4.65 14.66 -11.41
C SER A 143 -3.36 15.43 -11.14
N ILE A 144 -2.50 14.93 -10.23
CA ILE A 144 -1.17 15.51 -9.99
C ILE A 144 -0.11 15.05 -11.00
N GLY A 145 -0.48 14.21 -11.96
CA GLY A 145 0.41 13.70 -13.01
C GLY A 145 1.31 12.55 -12.58
N HIS A 146 0.87 11.70 -11.64
CA HIS A 146 1.60 10.47 -11.30
C HIS A 146 1.73 9.57 -12.53
N PRO A 147 2.95 9.11 -12.91
CA PRO A 147 3.20 8.48 -14.20
C PRO A 147 2.56 7.09 -14.35
N PHE A 148 2.37 6.35 -13.26
CA PHE A 148 1.88 4.98 -13.30
C PHE A 148 0.98 4.66 -12.10
N VAL A 149 -0.32 4.90 -12.26
CA VAL A 149 -1.33 4.49 -11.28
C VAL A 149 -2.49 3.79 -11.99
N GLU A 150 -2.80 2.58 -11.54
CA GLU A 150 -3.92 1.77 -12.03
C GLU A 150 -4.88 1.46 -10.87
N LEU A 151 -6.16 1.27 -11.19
CA LEU A 151 -7.18 0.81 -10.26
C LEU A 151 -7.94 -0.34 -10.91
N TYR A 152 -8.04 -1.44 -10.18
CA TYR A 152 -8.82 -2.61 -10.55
C TYR A 152 -9.92 -2.86 -9.52
N GLU A 153 -11.13 -3.05 -10.00
CA GLU A 153 -12.27 -3.52 -9.23
C GLU A 153 -12.53 -4.99 -9.62
N LEU A 154 -12.63 -5.85 -8.63
CA LEU A 154 -12.92 -7.26 -8.81
C LEU A 154 -14.41 -7.51 -8.57
N GLU A 155 -15.19 -7.35 -9.63
CA GLU A 155 -16.64 -7.51 -9.62
C GLU A 155 -17.05 -8.89 -9.08
N GLY A 156 -18.03 -8.92 -8.17
CA GLY A 156 -18.52 -10.11 -7.52
C GLY A 156 -17.70 -10.63 -6.33
N TYR A 157 -16.58 -9.98 -5.98
CA TYR A 157 -15.75 -10.39 -4.85
C TYR A 157 -15.85 -9.41 -3.68
N ASN A 158 -16.17 -9.92 -2.48
CA ASN A 158 -16.16 -9.14 -1.26
C ASN A 158 -14.72 -8.87 -0.77
N HIS A 159 -14.59 -8.14 0.36
CA HIS A 159 -13.31 -7.76 0.94
C HIS A 159 -12.32 -8.93 1.16
N GLY A 160 -12.80 -10.06 1.64
CA GLY A 160 -11.95 -11.24 1.91
C GLY A 160 -11.62 -12.02 0.65
N ASP A 161 -12.64 -12.30 -0.15
CA ASP A 161 -12.53 -13.20 -1.30
C ASP A 161 -11.74 -12.58 -2.47
N MET A 162 -11.65 -11.24 -2.56
CA MET A 162 -10.90 -10.54 -3.59
C MET A 162 -9.39 -10.83 -3.54
N ALA A 163 -8.86 -11.23 -2.40
CA ALA A 163 -7.42 -11.43 -2.24
C ALA A 163 -6.85 -12.50 -3.19
N VAL A 164 -7.59 -13.59 -3.42
CA VAL A 164 -7.13 -14.70 -4.28
C VAL A 164 -7.05 -14.27 -5.75
N PRO A 165 -8.11 -13.75 -6.39
CA PRO A 165 -8.02 -13.30 -7.79
C PRO A 165 -7.09 -12.09 -7.96
N ALA A 166 -6.90 -11.25 -6.95
CA ALA A 166 -5.95 -10.13 -6.98
C ALA A 166 -4.51 -10.59 -7.25
N HIS A 167 -4.13 -11.80 -6.84
CA HIS A 167 -2.79 -12.34 -7.10
C HIS A 167 -2.47 -12.48 -8.59
N HIS A 168 -3.46 -12.72 -9.45
CA HIS A 168 -3.25 -12.76 -10.90
C HIS A 168 -2.86 -11.38 -11.44
N ILE A 169 -3.52 -10.32 -10.95
CA ILE A 169 -3.19 -8.94 -11.32
C ILE A 169 -1.79 -8.58 -10.78
N LEU A 170 -1.48 -8.93 -9.53
CA LEU A 170 -0.17 -8.74 -8.93
C LEU A 170 0.93 -9.37 -9.80
N LEU A 171 0.84 -10.65 -10.12
CA LEU A 171 1.86 -11.35 -10.90
C LEU A 171 2.04 -10.76 -12.30
N LYS A 172 0.93 -10.42 -12.98
CA LYS A 172 0.96 -9.74 -14.28
C LYS A 172 1.66 -8.39 -14.20
N THR A 173 1.36 -7.62 -13.15
CA THR A 173 1.94 -6.29 -12.93
C THR A 173 3.43 -6.38 -12.60
N ILE A 174 3.83 -7.29 -11.71
CA ILE A 174 5.24 -7.53 -11.39
C ILE A 174 6.01 -7.88 -12.66
N SER A 175 5.51 -8.81 -13.48
CA SER A 175 6.16 -9.20 -14.74
C SER A 175 6.31 -8.01 -15.69
N LYS A 176 5.27 -7.19 -15.86
CA LYS A 176 5.29 -6.01 -16.73
C LYS A 176 6.36 -5.02 -16.29
N ILE A 177 6.31 -4.59 -15.01
CA ILE A 177 7.23 -3.58 -14.47
C ILE A 177 8.67 -4.11 -14.43
N SER A 178 8.87 -5.37 -14.04
CA SER A 178 10.20 -5.98 -14.02
C SER A 178 10.85 -5.99 -15.42
N ASN A 179 10.09 -6.31 -16.46
CA ASN A 179 10.58 -6.27 -17.84
C ASN A 179 10.95 -4.84 -18.27
N GLU A 180 10.16 -3.84 -17.89
CA GLU A 180 10.45 -2.44 -18.19
C GLU A 180 11.73 -1.94 -17.46
N ILE A 181 11.96 -2.37 -16.23
CA ILE A 181 13.18 -2.01 -15.47
C ILE A 181 14.41 -2.70 -16.06
N THR A 182 14.32 -3.98 -16.42
CA THR A 182 15.46 -4.76 -16.90
C THR A 182 15.82 -4.51 -18.38
N SER A 183 14.94 -3.87 -19.13
CA SER A 183 15.16 -3.51 -20.54
C SER A 183 15.81 -2.12 -20.73
N ARG A 184 16.01 -1.38 -19.66
CA ARG A 184 16.69 -0.07 -19.62
C ARG A 184 18.17 -0.21 -19.35
#